data_070b3d082893f66f0f18d80697cbef2a
#
_entry.id   070b3d082893f66f0f18d80697cbef2a
#
_cell.length_a   1.000
_cell.length_b   1.000
_cell.length_c   1.000
_cell.angle_alpha   90.00
_cell.angle_beta   90.00
_cell.angle_gamma   90.00
#
_symmetry.space_group_name_H-M   'P 1'
#
loop_
_entity.id
_entity.type
_entity.pdbx_description
1 polymer ?
#
loop_
_entity_poly.entity_id
_entity_poly.type
_entity_poly.pdbx_seq_one_letter_code
_entity_poly.pdbx_strand_id
1 'polypeptide(L)'
;MCGIAGIIEKGHAASSDMMETMLDCIRYRGPDDGGIWQEGEICLGHRRLAILDLTSDGRQPMAYGDRYQLVFNGEIYNYSELRSMLCKKGYVFHSQTDSEVLLAAYDYWGEACQHRLNGMWAFAIYDRRKRVLFCSRDRFGIKPFYYFQNANRFAFGSEIKQLLPVMDHNPRANQPALEVFLAAGYLDYSEQTLFDEVLQLRGGHCLRYDLRKHSFSVSRWFDPMEIAPKAMSDQEAANSFRALFENAIARHLRSDVPVGFCLSGGLDSSAIVCEANRQLRERQQAVQQYTVSSCFEDSRYDERPFIQTVVDSCPGVVSSKVFPRMDDLLSCLRDLVWHMDEPFSSTSIFAQHEVFRKAHSLGLKVMLDGQGADEQLAGYTDFYKLLFVWLFRHGHWARLRRELNAYFRLRSTNEMQSQWRFLAVTIQEALLPLWMQKRVFRCYQKNSPQRRWLHLSDKAMDTLCATKLRFAKRDPRTFISAFMDIGMTELLHYEDRNSMAFSVEARVPFLDADFMEGVFAMPFTVKLKDGKTKWVMRSGLEQL
;
A
#
# COMPACT_ATOMS: atom_id res chain seq x y z
N MET A 1 -1.26 -14.57 -1.31
CA MET A 1 -0.08 -13.78 -1.72
C MET A 1 1.15 -14.64 -1.77
N CYS A 2 2.17 -14.18 -2.46
CA CYS A 2 3.31 -15.01 -2.83
C CYS A 2 4.63 -14.35 -2.45
N GLY A 3 5.72 -15.00 -2.77
CA GLY A 3 7.05 -14.41 -2.78
C GLY A 3 7.71 -14.66 -4.12
N ILE A 4 8.30 -13.63 -4.72
CA ILE A 4 9.03 -13.71 -5.99
C ILE A 4 10.51 -13.47 -5.78
N ALA A 5 11.32 -14.06 -6.66
CA ALA A 5 12.76 -13.84 -6.74
C ALA A 5 13.25 -13.96 -8.18
N GLY A 6 14.34 -13.28 -8.49
CA GLY A 6 15.03 -13.44 -9.76
C GLY A 6 16.50 -13.07 -9.66
N ILE A 7 17.32 -13.80 -10.41
CA ILE A 7 18.77 -13.56 -10.52
C ILE A 7 19.13 -13.56 -12.00
N ILE A 8 19.94 -12.61 -12.42
CA ILE A 8 20.60 -12.57 -13.71
C ILE A 8 22.09 -12.47 -13.47
N GLU A 9 22.87 -13.46 -13.91
CA GLU A 9 24.32 -13.50 -13.83
C GLU A 9 24.93 -13.12 -15.19
N LYS A 10 25.82 -12.14 -15.18
CA LYS A 10 26.43 -11.66 -16.41
C LYS A 10 27.51 -12.62 -16.90
N GLY A 11 27.28 -13.24 -18.06
CA GLY A 11 28.25 -14.11 -18.72
C GLY A 11 28.37 -15.53 -18.13
N HIS A 12 27.54 -15.86 -17.12
CA HIS A 12 27.53 -17.17 -16.46
C HIS A 12 26.10 -17.70 -16.32
N ALA A 13 25.97 -19.01 -16.14
CA ALA A 13 24.67 -19.57 -15.79
C ALA A 13 24.27 -19.11 -14.39
N ALA A 14 23.00 -18.68 -14.24
CA ALA A 14 22.48 -18.30 -12.95
C ALA A 14 22.45 -19.51 -11.98
N SER A 15 22.71 -19.30 -10.69
CA SER A 15 22.78 -20.37 -9.70
C SER A 15 21.40 -20.71 -9.15
N SER A 16 21.00 -21.98 -9.24
CA SER A 16 19.79 -22.51 -8.57
C SER A 16 19.96 -22.53 -7.05
N ASP A 17 21.16 -22.81 -6.52
CA ASP A 17 21.41 -22.84 -5.07
C ASP A 17 21.24 -21.46 -4.43
N MET A 18 21.68 -20.39 -5.12
CA MET A 18 21.40 -19.01 -4.69
C MET A 18 19.90 -18.72 -4.71
N MET A 19 19.18 -19.18 -5.73
CA MET A 19 17.73 -19.04 -5.81
C MET A 19 17.02 -19.79 -4.69
N GLU A 20 17.44 -21.00 -4.35
CA GLU A 20 16.90 -21.74 -3.20
C GLU A 20 17.12 -20.97 -1.91
N THR A 21 18.31 -20.43 -1.68
CA THR A 21 18.61 -19.57 -0.52
C THR A 21 17.67 -18.37 -0.43
N MET A 22 17.45 -17.66 -1.55
CA MET A 22 16.51 -16.55 -1.61
C MET A 22 15.08 -16.96 -1.27
N LEU A 23 14.63 -18.12 -1.76
CA LEU A 23 13.27 -18.61 -1.56
C LEU A 23 13.04 -19.16 -0.13
N ASP A 24 14.07 -19.73 0.48
CA ASP A 24 13.97 -20.25 1.85
C ASP A 24 13.80 -19.14 2.88
N CYS A 25 14.41 -17.97 2.67
CA CYS A 25 14.21 -16.80 3.53
C CYS A 25 12.75 -16.34 3.64
N ILE A 26 11.93 -16.65 2.63
CA ILE A 26 10.55 -16.17 2.52
C ILE A 26 9.52 -17.31 2.41
N ARG A 27 9.85 -18.51 2.89
CA ARG A 27 8.93 -19.66 2.81
C ARG A 27 7.57 -19.39 3.43
N TYR A 28 7.53 -18.57 4.47
CA TYR A 28 6.30 -18.17 5.16
C TYR A 28 5.35 -17.33 4.30
N ARG A 29 5.86 -16.62 3.27
CA ARG A 29 4.99 -15.87 2.36
C ARG A 29 4.10 -16.80 1.51
N GLY A 30 4.62 -17.94 1.12
CA GLY A 30 3.91 -18.91 0.27
C GLY A 30 4.23 -20.34 0.64
N PRO A 31 3.55 -20.88 1.65
CA PRO A 31 3.82 -22.24 2.16
C PRO A 31 3.21 -23.35 1.31
N ASP A 32 2.24 -23.04 0.41
CA ASP A 32 1.43 -24.04 -0.27
C ASP A 32 2.17 -24.70 -1.44
N ASP A 33 3.03 -23.95 -2.16
CA ASP A 33 3.79 -24.47 -3.31
C ASP A 33 5.01 -23.56 -3.59
N GLY A 34 5.88 -23.99 -4.51
CA GLY A 34 7.02 -23.20 -4.96
C GLY A 34 7.64 -23.80 -6.21
N GLY A 35 8.43 -22.98 -6.90
CA GLY A 35 9.12 -23.44 -8.10
C GLY A 35 10.32 -22.57 -8.45
N ILE A 36 11.24 -23.18 -9.20
CA ILE A 36 12.41 -22.52 -9.78
C ILE A 36 12.41 -22.84 -11.27
N TRP A 37 12.69 -21.83 -12.07
CA TRP A 37 12.94 -21.96 -13.49
C TRP A 37 14.25 -21.25 -13.84
N GLN A 38 15.07 -21.91 -14.65
CA GLN A 38 16.39 -21.43 -15.05
C GLN A 38 16.61 -21.61 -16.53
N GLU A 39 17.18 -20.59 -17.19
CA GLU A 39 17.64 -20.64 -18.58
C GLU A 39 18.86 -19.74 -18.78
N GLY A 40 20.03 -20.35 -18.95
CA GLY A 40 21.28 -19.61 -19.14
C GLY A 40 21.58 -18.66 -17.99
N GLU A 41 21.66 -17.37 -18.29
CA GLU A 41 22.01 -16.31 -17.33
C GLU A 41 20.88 -15.92 -16.36
N ILE A 42 19.63 -16.38 -16.58
CA ILE A 42 18.48 -16.00 -15.76
C ILE A 42 17.92 -17.17 -14.97
N CYS A 43 17.60 -16.92 -13.71
CA CYS A 43 16.86 -17.82 -12.83
C CYS A 43 15.71 -17.06 -12.18
N LEU A 44 14.51 -17.63 -12.20
CA LEU A 44 13.31 -17.10 -11.57
C LEU A 44 12.81 -18.08 -10.51
N GLY A 45 12.34 -17.56 -9.39
CA GLY A 45 11.86 -18.35 -8.26
C GLY A 45 10.57 -17.81 -7.68
N HIS A 46 9.76 -18.69 -7.10
CA HIS A 46 8.45 -18.38 -6.57
C HIS A 46 8.11 -19.20 -5.32
N ARG A 47 7.42 -18.59 -4.36
CA ARG A 47 6.72 -19.22 -3.24
C ARG A 47 5.26 -18.86 -3.32
N ARG A 48 4.36 -19.86 -3.33
CA ARG A 48 2.93 -19.70 -3.58
C ARG A 48 2.11 -19.79 -2.31
N LEU A 49 1.24 -18.81 -2.09
CA LEU A 49 0.05 -18.92 -1.26
C LEU A 49 -1.16 -19.03 -2.20
N ALA A 50 -1.82 -20.18 -2.22
CA ALA A 50 -2.92 -20.44 -3.13
C ALA A 50 -4.22 -19.80 -2.61
N ILE A 51 -4.78 -18.87 -3.39
CA ILE A 51 -6.00 -18.11 -3.10
C ILE A 51 -7.01 -18.24 -4.24
N LEU A 52 -6.54 -18.06 -5.50
CA LEU A 52 -7.29 -18.36 -6.71
C LEU A 52 -6.71 -19.61 -7.37
N ASP A 53 -7.58 -20.50 -7.85
CA ASP A 53 -7.22 -21.77 -8.45
C ASP A 53 -6.29 -22.61 -7.54
N LEU A 54 -6.87 -23.36 -6.63
CA LEU A 54 -6.12 -24.14 -5.63
C LEU A 54 -5.39 -25.35 -6.22
N THR A 55 -5.46 -25.57 -7.55
CA THR A 55 -4.81 -26.65 -8.26
C THR A 55 -3.34 -26.35 -8.59
N SER A 56 -2.63 -27.34 -9.13
CA SER A 56 -1.27 -27.16 -9.64
C SER A 56 -1.16 -26.25 -10.86
N ASP A 57 -2.27 -25.95 -11.55
CA ASP A 57 -2.27 -25.11 -12.75
C ASP A 57 -1.90 -23.64 -12.45
N GLY A 58 -2.05 -23.26 -11.18
CA GLY A 58 -1.57 -21.94 -10.68
C GLY A 58 -0.11 -21.91 -10.25
N ARG A 59 0.70 -22.98 -10.51
CA ARG A 59 2.12 -23.01 -10.14
C ARG A 59 2.94 -21.97 -10.90
N GLN A 60 3.94 -21.42 -10.20
CA GLN A 60 4.88 -20.47 -10.77
C GLN A 60 6.33 -20.88 -10.43
N PRO A 61 7.34 -20.50 -11.25
CA PRO A 61 7.26 -19.67 -12.46
C PRO A 61 6.35 -20.27 -13.53
N MET A 62 5.42 -19.44 -14.07
CA MET A 62 4.41 -19.87 -15.03
C MET A 62 4.90 -19.63 -16.45
N ALA A 63 4.90 -20.69 -17.29
CA ALA A 63 5.18 -20.58 -18.71
C ALA A 63 3.93 -20.16 -19.50
N TYR A 64 4.10 -19.33 -20.54
CA TYR A 64 3.06 -19.04 -21.51
C TYR A 64 3.59 -19.27 -22.93
N GLY A 65 3.21 -20.39 -23.48
CA GLY A 65 3.84 -20.94 -24.66
C GLY A 65 5.35 -21.19 -24.47
N ASP A 66 6.11 -21.04 -25.54
CA ASP A 66 7.58 -21.13 -25.55
C ASP A 66 8.27 -19.77 -25.29
N ARG A 67 7.47 -18.70 -25.04
CA ARG A 67 7.98 -17.34 -25.10
C ARG A 67 8.15 -16.69 -23.74
N TYR A 68 7.18 -16.81 -22.84
CA TYR A 68 7.18 -16.06 -21.60
C TYR A 68 7.36 -16.94 -20.36
N GLN A 69 8.03 -16.38 -19.35
CA GLN A 69 8.08 -16.90 -17.99
C GLN A 69 7.69 -15.81 -17.02
N LEU A 70 6.75 -16.10 -16.12
CA LEU A 70 6.21 -15.17 -15.14
C LEU A 70 6.52 -15.62 -13.72
N VAL A 71 6.93 -14.66 -12.87
CA VAL A 71 6.77 -14.73 -11.41
C VAL A 71 5.94 -13.54 -10.98
N PHE A 72 4.92 -13.80 -10.15
CA PHE A 72 3.91 -12.84 -9.77
C PHE A 72 3.51 -12.99 -8.29
N ASN A 73 3.58 -11.89 -7.56
CA ASN A 73 3.07 -11.74 -6.21
C ASN A 73 1.96 -10.68 -6.24
N GLY A 74 0.71 -11.08 -6.12
CA GLY A 74 -0.40 -10.15 -6.14
C GLY A 74 -1.73 -10.80 -6.47
N GLU A 75 -2.69 -9.94 -6.82
CA GLU A 75 -4.05 -10.29 -7.22
C GLU A 75 -4.53 -9.28 -8.26
N ILE A 76 -4.99 -9.74 -9.42
CA ILE A 76 -5.62 -8.92 -10.45
C ILE A 76 -7.13 -9.02 -10.32
N TYR A 77 -7.75 -8.13 -9.59
CA TYR A 77 -9.17 -8.20 -9.23
C TYR A 77 -10.12 -8.21 -10.43
N ASN A 78 -9.75 -7.56 -11.54
CA ASN A 78 -10.54 -7.54 -12.78
C ASN A 78 -10.14 -8.64 -13.78
N TYR A 79 -9.53 -9.74 -13.31
CA TYR A 79 -9.09 -10.84 -14.19
C TYR A 79 -10.23 -11.46 -14.99
N SER A 80 -11.42 -11.58 -14.42
CA SER A 80 -12.59 -12.18 -15.08
C SER A 80 -13.04 -11.35 -16.28
N GLU A 81 -13.08 -10.02 -16.13
CA GLU A 81 -13.42 -9.07 -17.20
C GLU A 81 -12.36 -9.08 -18.31
N LEU A 82 -11.08 -9.09 -17.92
CA LEU A 82 -9.96 -9.18 -18.87
C LEU A 82 -9.96 -10.52 -19.61
N ARG A 83 -10.19 -11.63 -18.92
CA ARG A 83 -10.34 -12.96 -19.52
C ARG A 83 -11.43 -12.96 -20.58
N SER A 84 -12.62 -12.46 -20.26
CA SER A 84 -13.74 -12.35 -21.17
C SER A 84 -13.42 -11.52 -22.42
N MET A 85 -12.67 -10.43 -22.24
CA MET A 85 -12.21 -9.58 -23.34
C MET A 85 -11.19 -10.32 -24.24
N LEU A 86 -10.23 -11.01 -23.64
CA LEU A 86 -9.17 -11.74 -24.35
C LEU A 86 -9.72 -12.98 -25.07
N CYS A 87 -10.69 -13.70 -24.50
CA CYS A 87 -11.39 -14.78 -25.18
C CYS A 87 -12.04 -14.31 -26.51
N LYS A 88 -12.64 -13.11 -26.53
CA LYS A 88 -13.18 -12.49 -27.76
C LYS A 88 -12.08 -12.15 -28.79
N LYS A 89 -10.81 -12.13 -28.38
CA LYS A 89 -9.64 -11.94 -29.25
C LYS A 89 -8.99 -13.24 -29.65
N GLY A 90 -9.58 -14.39 -29.29
CA GLY A 90 -9.10 -15.72 -29.66
C GLY A 90 -8.16 -16.37 -28.65
N TYR A 91 -7.96 -15.79 -27.48
CA TYR A 91 -7.15 -16.40 -26.41
C TYR A 91 -7.92 -17.55 -25.75
N VAL A 92 -7.21 -18.64 -25.49
CA VAL A 92 -7.71 -19.82 -24.77
C VAL A 92 -6.94 -19.93 -23.46
N PHE A 93 -7.65 -20.20 -22.37
CA PHE A 93 -7.10 -20.31 -21.03
C PHE A 93 -7.18 -21.75 -20.52
N HIS A 94 -6.15 -22.19 -19.81
CA HIS A 94 -6.02 -23.54 -19.27
C HIS A 94 -6.22 -23.60 -17.75
N SER A 95 -5.93 -22.50 -17.05
CA SER A 95 -6.11 -22.36 -15.61
C SER A 95 -7.26 -21.39 -15.27
N GLN A 96 -7.64 -21.33 -14.01
CA GLN A 96 -8.59 -20.31 -13.52
C GLN A 96 -7.87 -19.13 -12.86
N THR A 97 -6.53 -19.06 -12.95
CA THR A 97 -5.72 -18.03 -12.30
C THR A 97 -5.80 -16.69 -13.02
N ASP A 98 -5.57 -15.64 -12.26
CA ASP A 98 -5.29 -14.29 -12.75
C ASP A 98 -3.89 -14.18 -13.37
N SER A 99 -2.95 -15.05 -12.96
CA SER A 99 -1.58 -15.11 -13.49
C SER A 99 -1.55 -15.44 -15.00
N GLU A 100 -2.37 -16.39 -15.45
CA GLU A 100 -2.49 -16.70 -16.87
C GLU A 100 -3.15 -15.54 -17.64
N VAL A 101 -4.12 -14.87 -17.03
CA VAL A 101 -4.75 -13.67 -17.62
C VAL A 101 -3.75 -12.53 -17.75
N LEU A 102 -2.86 -12.34 -16.77
CA LEU A 102 -1.78 -11.36 -16.83
C LEU A 102 -0.83 -11.65 -18.01
N LEU A 103 -0.44 -12.92 -18.20
CA LEU A 103 0.41 -13.31 -19.33
C LEU A 103 -0.25 -13.10 -20.68
N ALA A 104 -1.52 -13.47 -20.83
CA ALA A 104 -2.30 -13.21 -22.04
C ALA A 104 -2.47 -11.71 -22.31
N ALA A 105 -2.67 -10.91 -21.25
CA ALA A 105 -2.75 -9.45 -21.34
C ALA A 105 -1.41 -8.84 -21.78
N TYR A 106 -0.29 -9.35 -21.26
CA TYR A 106 1.04 -8.92 -21.68
C TYR A 106 1.35 -9.33 -23.12
N ASP A 107 0.95 -10.53 -23.55
CA ASP A 107 1.12 -10.94 -24.94
C ASP A 107 0.34 -10.05 -25.91
N TYR A 108 -0.89 -9.68 -25.55
CA TYR A 108 -1.77 -8.86 -26.41
C TYR A 108 -1.43 -7.38 -26.40
N TRP A 109 -1.19 -6.77 -25.22
CA TRP A 109 -0.95 -5.32 -25.07
C TRP A 109 0.51 -4.93 -24.82
N GLY A 110 1.40 -5.91 -24.62
CA GLY A 110 2.77 -5.65 -24.21
C GLY A 110 2.83 -4.99 -22.83
N GLU A 111 3.83 -4.14 -22.63
CA GLU A 111 4.04 -3.39 -21.37
C GLU A 111 2.85 -2.47 -20.99
N ALA A 112 2.01 -2.07 -21.96
CA ALA A 112 0.83 -1.26 -21.72
C ALA A 112 -0.30 -2.04 -20.99
N CYS A 113 -0.19 -3.36 -20.82
CA CYS A 113 -1.17 -4.16 -20.07
C CYS A 113 -1.39 -3.62 -18.66
N GLN A 114 -0.35 -3.10 -17.99
CA GLN A 114 -0.40 -2.58 -16.63
C GLN A 114 -1.44 -1.46 -16.43
N HIS A 115 -1.74 -0.66 -17.46
CA HIS A 115 -2.78 0.37 -17.40
C HIS A 115 -4.22 -0.20 -17.38
N ARG A 116 -4.39 -1.48 -17.74
CA ARG A 116 -5.69 -2.16 -17.78
C ARG A 116 -5.95 -3.03 -16.55
N LEU A 117 -4.91 -3.26 -15.75
CA LEU A 117 -5.01 -4.06 -14.55
C LEU A 117 -5.64 -3.23 -13.42
N ASN A 118 -6.59 -3.82 -12.71
CA ASN A 118 -7.07 -3.35 -11.43
C ASN A 118 -6.72 -4.41 -10.39
N GLY A 119 -5.84 -4.06 -9.46
CA GLY A 119 -5.29 -5.02 -8.51
C GLY A 119 -4.07 -4.50 -7.76
N MET A 120 -3.44 -5.41 -7.07
CA MET A 120 -2.18 -5.23 -6.36
C MET A 120 -1.15 -6.21 -6.90
N TRP A 121 0.05 -5.76 -7.26
CA TRP A 121 1.03 -6.64 -7.87
C TRP A 121 2.49 -6.20 -7.73
N ALA A 122 3.34 -7.20 -7.72
CA ALA A 122 4.73 -7.14 -8.12
C ALA A 122 4.98 -8.34 -9.02
N PHE A 123 5.33 -8.13 -10.27
CA PHE A 123 5.61 -9.22 -11.21
C PHE A 123 6.88 -8.99 -12.03
N ALA A 124 7.43 -10.08 -12.51
CA ALA A 124 8.49 -10.06 -13.51
C ALA A 124 8.14 -11.06 -14.63
N ILE A 125 8.13 -10.59 -15.87
CA ILE A 125 7.90 -11.39 -17.08
C ILE A 125 9.17 -11.39 -17.91
N TYR A 126 9.74 -12.58 -18.16
CA TYR A 126 10.85 -12.76 -19.07
C TYR A 126 10.34 -13.11 -20.47
N ASP A 127 10.63 -12.25 -21.46
CA ASP A 127 10.40 -12.53 -22.88
C ASP A 127 11.66 -13.17 -23.48
N ARG A 128 11.64 -14.48 -23.67
CA ARG A 128 12.77 -15.28 -24.21
C ARG A 128 13.19 -14.80 -25.59
N ARG A 129 12.24 -14.41 -26.45
CA ARG A 129 12.53 -13.96 -27.82
C ARG A 129 13.23 -12.62 -27.85
N LYS A 130 12.81 -11.70 -26.98
CA LYS A 130 13.43 -10.38 -26.86
C LYS A 130 14.67 -10.37 -25.97
N ARG A 131 14.83 -11.38 -25.10
CA ARG A 131 15.81 -11.42 -24.01
C ARG A 131 15.68 -10.19 -23.09
N VAL A 132 14.46 -9.92 -22.66
CA VAL A 132 14.11 -8.80 -21.81
C VAL A 132 13.33 -9.31 -20.60
N LEU A 133 13.71 -8.87 -19.42
CA LEU A 133 12.91 -9.02 -18.21
C LEU A 133 12.15 -7.72 -17.98
N PHE A 134 10.83 -7.80 -17.98
CA PHE A 134 9.94 -6.69 -17.65
C PHE A 134 9.36 -6.89 -16.27
N CYS A 135 9.63 -5.94 -15.34
CA CYS A 135 9.12 -5.94 -13.99
C CYS A 135 8.15 -4.78 -13.82
N SER A 136 7.06 -4.99 -13.10
CA SER A 136 6.09 -3.94 -12.81
C SER A 136 5.62 -4.04 -11.36
N ARG A 137 5.41 -2.89 -10.72
CA ARG A 137 4.80 -2.77 -9.40
C ARG A 137 3.50 -1.98 -9.51
N ASP A 138 2.49 -2.36 -8.75
CA ASP A 138 1.17 -1.74 -8.77
C ASP A 138 1.20 -0.23 -8.50
N ARG A 139 0.05 0.46 -8.70
CA ARG A 139 -0.07 1.93 -8.63
C ARG A 139 0.48 2.53 -7.34
N PHE A 140 0.32 1.84 -6.22
CA PHE A 140 0.62 2.35 -4.88
C PHE A 140 1.80 1.65 -4.21
N GLY A 141 2.32 0.58 -4.83
CA GLY A 141 3.35 -0.26 -4.24
C GLY A 141 2.82 -1.15 -3.10
N ILE A 142 1.56 -1.61 -3.21
CA ILE A 142 0.95 -2.52 -2.23
C ILE A 142 1.80 -3.78 -2.10
N LYS A 143 2.27 -4.34 -3.24
CA LYS A 143 3.16 -5.49 -3.23
C LYS A 143 4.61 -5.05 -3.35
N PRO A 144 5.51 -5.60 -2.51
CA PRO A 144 6.91 -5.18 -2.48
C PRO A 144 7.71 -5.70 -3.67
N PHE A 145 8.67 -4.90 -4.12
CA PHE A 145 9.67 -5.28 -5.13
C PHE A 145 10.99 -4.57 -4.81
N TYR A 146 11.99 -5.33 -4.38
CA TYR A 146 13.34 -4.84 -4.12
C TYR A 146 14.33 -5.39 -5.14
N TYR A 147 15.38 -4.64 -5.42
CA TYR A 147 16.40 -5.08 -6.36
C TYR A 147 17.76 -4.46 -6.04
N PHE A 148 18.81 -5.11 -6.50
CA PHE A 148 20.15 -4.52 -6.59
C PHE A 148 20.82 -4.89 -7.90
N GLN A 149 21.84 -4.14 -8.30
CA GLN A 149 22.73 -4.46 -9.39
C GLN A 149 24.16 -4.12 -9.02
N ASN A 150 25.08 -5.04 -9.29
CA ASN A 150 26.51 -4.80 -9.28
C ASN A 150 27.13 -5.08 -10.66
N ALA A 151 28.47 -5.22 -10.74
CA ALA A 151 29.17 -5.46 -12.00
C ALA A 151 28.79 -6.80 -12.65
N ASN A 152 28.47 -7.84 -11.86
CA ASN A 152 28.30 -9.21 -12.28
C ASN A 152 26.85 -9.70 -12.24
N ARG A 153 26.02 -9.10 -11.38
CA ARG A 153 24.70 -9.62 -11.04
C ARG A 153 23.63 -8.54 -10.96
N PHE A 154 22.45 -8.86 -11.46
CA PHE A 154 21.18 -8.20 -11.11
C PHE A 154 20.32 -9.19 -10.37
N ALA A 155 19.76 -8.80 -9.23
CA ALA A 155 18.81 -9.64 -8.50
C ALA A 155 17.62 -8.81 -8.00
N PHE A 156 16.45 -9.48 -7.88
CA PHE A 156 15.25 -8.89 -7.31
C PHE A 156 14.53 -9.88 -6.40
N GLY A 157 13.72 -9.35 -5.49
CA GLY A 157 12.93 -10.14 -4.56
C GLY A 157 11.78 -9.35 -3.94
N SER A 158 10.87 -10.07 -3.29
CA SER A 158 9.78 -9.48 -2.51
C SER A 158 10.27 -8.83 -1.20
N GLU A 159 11.39 -9.27 -0.66
CA GLU A 159 11.92 -8.80 0.61
C GLU A 159 13.43 -8.57 0.52
N ILE A 160 13.94 -7.61 1.30
CA ILE A 160 15.37 -7.22 1.29
C ILE A 160 16.24 -8.41 1.73
N LYS A 161 15.80 -9.17 2.75
CA LYS A 161 16.56 -10.34 3.26
C LYS A 161 16.84 -11.41 2.22
N GLN A 162 16.07 -11.47 1.13
CA GLN A 162 16.36 -12.38 0.02
C GLN A 162 17.62 -11.99 -0.76
N LEU A 163 17.89 -10.68 -0.84
CA LEU A 163 18.97 -10.13 -1.63
C LEU A 163 20.32 -10.21 -0.89
N LEU A 164 20.31 -10.06 0.43
CA LEU A 164 21.53 -9.98 1.24
C LEU A 164 22.43 -11.22 1.09
N PRO A 165 21.93 -12.47 1.09
CA PRO A 165 22.78 -13.65 0.94
C PRO A 165 23.40 -13.81 -0.44
N VAL A 166 22.89 -13.13 -1.46
CA VAL A 166 23.38 -13.22 -2.85
C VAL A 166 24.17 -11.98 -3.28
N MET A 167 24.45 -11.06 -2.35
CA MET A 167 25.41 -9.98 -2.56
C MET A 167 26.86 -10.52 -2.43
N ASP A 168 27.79 -9.94 -3.20
CA ASP A 168 29.19 -10.38 -3.19
C ASP A 168 29.98 -9.86 -1.96
N HIS A 169 29.33 -9.08 -1.10
CA HIS A 169 29.93 -8.49 0.11
C HIS A 169 28.87 -8.29 1.20
N ASN A 170 29.32 -8.06 2.42
CA ASN A 170 28.40 -7.78 3.53
C ASN A 170 27.62 -6.48 3.28
N PRO A 171 26.30 -6.47 3.53
CA PRO A 171 25.47 -5.30 3.33
C PRO A 171 25.92 -4.15 4.25
N ARG A 172 25.86 -2.92 3.75
CA ARG A 172 26.17 -1.71 4.49
C ARG A 172 24.90 -0.90 4.74
N ALA A 173 24.90 -0.18 5.86
CA ALA A 173 23.79 0.76 6.13
C ALA A 173 23.89 1.97 5.18
N ASN A 174 22.76 2.36 4.61
CA ASN A 174 22.61 3.62 3.88
C ASN A 174 22.51 4.76 4.89
N GLN A 175 23.68 5.34 5.23
CA GLN A 175 23.80 6.34 6.28
C GLN A 175 22.83 7.53 6.14
N PRO A 176 22.66 8.18 4.97
CA PRO A 176 21.70 9.26 4.81
C PRO A 176 20.24 8.85 5.04
N ALA A 177 19.85 7.65 4.59
CA ALA A 177 18.50 7.13 4.80
C ALA A 177 18.24 6.81 6.28
N LEU A 178 19.22 6.21 6.96
CA LEU A 178 19.18 5.95 8.39
C LEU A 178 19.06 7.25 9.21
N GLU A 179 19.80 8.29 8.85
CA GLU A 179 19.69 9.61 9.48
C GLU A 179 18.31 10.23 9.31
N VAL A 180 17.69 10.09 8.12
CA VAL A 180 16.33 10.55 7.83
C VAL A 180 15.32 9.80 8.69
N PHE A 181 15.44 8.47 8.78
CA PHE A 181 14.58 7.65 9.64
C PHE A 181 14.71 8.06 11.11
N LEU A 182 15.91 8.16 11.66
CA LEU A 182 16.15 8.55 13.05
C LEU A 182 15.67 9.97 13.38
N ALA A 183 15.68 10.86 12.39
CA ALA A 183 15.24 12.25 12.57
C ALA A 183 13.72 12.47 12.45
N ALA A 184 13.04 11.68 11.64
CA ALA A 184 11.65 11.93 11.27
C ALA A 184 10.77 10.67 11.15
N GLY A 185 11.31 9.48 11.33
CA GLY A 185 10.59 8.21 11.18
C GLY A 185 10.23 7.86 9.73
N TYR A 186 10.76 8.56 8.73
CA TYR A 186 10.39 8.32 7.32
C TYR A 186 11.09 7.08 6.76
N LEU A 187 10.29 6.12 6.32
CA LEU A 187 10.67 5.01 5.45
C LEU A 187 9.93 5.13 4.11
N ASP A 188 10.36 4.38 3.10
CA ASP A 188 9.69 4.27 1.79
C ASP A 188 9.39 5.61 1.08
N TYR A 189 10.02 6.71 1.48
CA TYR A 189 9.82 8.05 0.90
C TYR A 189 10.49 8.23 -0.48
N SER A 190 11.38 7.30 -0.86
CA SER A 190 12.12 7.28 -2.12
C SER A 190 12.39 5.83 -2.58
N GLU A 191 13.15 5.65 -3.64
CA GLU A 191 13.66 4.33 -4.06
C GLU A 191 14.73 3.77 -3.11
N GLN A 192 15.31 4.60 -2.25
CA GLN A 192 16.37 4.19 -1.31
C GLN A 192 15.80 3.41 -0.15
N THR A 193 16.49 2.33 0.26
CA THR A 193 16.27 1.61 1.50
C THR A 193 17.33 1.96 2.55
N LEU A 194 17.22 1.42 3.76
CA LEU A 194 18.26 1.55 4.78
C LEU A 194 19.49 0.68 4.50
N PHE A 195 19.44 -0.16 3.48
CA PHE A 195 20.59 -0.94 2.99
C PHE A 195 21.20 -0.25 1.78
N ASP A 196 22.51 0.03 1.85
CA ASP A 196 23.23 0.58 0.70
C ASP A 196 23.17 -0.40 -0.47
N GLU A 197 23.04 0.12 -1.70
CA GLU A 197 22.91 -0.65 -2.94
C GLU A 197 21.59 -1.41 -3.13
N VAL A 198 20.77 -1.62 -2.10
CA VAL A 198 19.42 -2.21 -2.26
C VAL A 198 18.39 -1.10 -2.50
N LEU A 199 17.71 -1.20 -3.63
CA LEU A 199 16.69 -0.25 -4.04
C LEU A 199 15.31 -0.91 -4.07
N GLN A 200 14.27 -0.11 -3.89
CA GLN A 200 12.90 -0.54 -4.16
C GLN A 200 12.40 0.01 -5.50
N LEU A 201 11.67 -0.80 -6.24
CA LEU A 201 10.86 -0.31 -7.35
C LEU A 201 9.62 0.37 -6.75
N ARG A 202 9.44 1.66 -7.02
CA ARG A 202 8.34 2.43 -6.43
C ARG A 202 6.98 2.03 -7.01
N GLY A 203 5.90 2.31 -6.27
CA GLY A 203 4.54 2.19 -6.78
C GLY A 203 4.35 2.98 -8.07
N GLY A 204 3.58 2.44 -9.02
CA GLY A 204 3.38 3.06 -10.33
C GLY A 204 4.61 3.11 -11.23
N HIS A 205 5.62 2.26 -10.94
CA HIS A 205 6.84 2.18 -11.76
C HIS A 205 7.01 0.78 -12.35
N CYS A 206 7.76 0.74 -13.44
CA CYS A 206 8.22 -0.50 -14.06
C CYS A 206 9.72 -0.44 -14.31
N LEU A 207 10.35 -1.61 -14.35
CA LEU A 207 11.75 -1.81 -14.64
C LEU A 207 11.88 -2.74 -15.85
N ARG A 208 12.71 -2.35 -16.81
CA ARG A 208 13.01 -3.14 -18.00
C ARG A 208 14.50 -3.45 -18.02
N TYR A 209 14.86 -4.73 -17.88
CA TYR A 209 16.23 -5.21 -17.96
C TYR A 209 16.48 -5.88 -19.31
N ASP A 210 17.47 -5.40 -20.04
CA ASP A 210 17.92 -5.97 -21.32
C ASP A 210 19.10 -6.90 -21.07
N LEU A 211 18.90 -8.23 -21.22
CA LEU A 211 19.94 -9.23 -20.97
C LEU A 211 21.07 -9.18 -22.02
N ARG A 212 20.85 -8.58 -23.18
CA ARG A 212 21.92 -8.44 -24.20
C ARG A 212 22.91 -7.34 -23.84
N LYS A 213 22.40 -6.30 -23.14
CA LYS A 213 23.19 -5.12 -22.75
C LYS A 213 23.61 -5.15 -21.28
N HIS A 214 23.05 -6.05 -20.49
CA HIS A 214 23.18 -6.10 -19.03
C HIS A 214 22.92 -4.74 -18.37
N SER A 215 21.85 -4.10 -18.79
CA SER A 215 21.45 -2.80 -18.28
C SER A 215 19.95 -2.72 -18.11
N PHE A 216 19.51 -1.92 -17.16
CA PHE A 216 18.09 -1.68 -16.92
C PHE A 216 17.72 -0.20 -17.02
N SER A 217 16.44 0.05 -17.19
CA SER A 217 15.81 1.36 -17.06
C SER A 217 14.58 1.25 -16.18
N VAL A 218 14.33 2.27 -15.36
CA VAL A 218 13.11 2.41 -14.57
C VAL A 218 12.30 3.56 -15.14
N SER A 219 11.01 3.37 -15.28
CA SER A 219 10.08 4.40 -15.74
C SER A 219 8.80 4.41 -14.90
N ARG A 220 8.23 5.60 -14.71
CA ARG A 220 6.92 5.76 -14.08
C ARG A 220 5.84 5.55 -15.12
N TRP A 221 4.88 4.68 -14.83
CA TRP A 221 3.74 4.40 -15.71
C TRP A 221 2.42 4.93 -15.16
N PHE A 222 2.34 5.30 -13.88
CA PHE A 222 1.15 5.85 -13.25
C PHE A 222 1.50 7.06 -12.39
N ASP A 223 0.79 8.17 -12.59
CA ASP A 223 0.83 9.37 -11.77
C ASP A 223 -0.61 9.81 -11.43
N PRO A 224 -1.04 9.84 -10.15
CA PRO A 224 -2.37 10.33 -9.80
C PRO A 224 -2.63 11.78 -10.21
N MET A 225 -1.57 12.59 -10.41
CA MET A 225 -1.72 13.97 -10.86
C MET A 225 -2.19 14.11 -12.32
N GLU A 226 -2.07 13.04 -13.12
CA GLU A 226 -2.58 13.00 -14.51
C GLU A 226 -4.11 12.76 -14.55
N ILE A 227 -4.73 12.33 -13.46
CA ILE A 227 -6.19 12.14 -13.38
C ILE A 227 -6.87 13.51 -13.46
N ALA A 228 -7.73 13.72 -14.44
CA ALA A 228 -8.43 14.98 -14.61
C ALA A 228 -9.46 15.22 -13.49
N PRO A 229 -9.48 16.41 -12.85
CA PRO A 229 -10.52 16.75 -11.87
C PRO A 229 -11.89 16.85 -12.53
N LYS A 230 -12.92 16.38 -11.81
CA LYS A 230 -14.32 16.46 -12.25
C LYS A 230 -15.10 17.42 -11.35
N ALA A 231 -15.86 18.34 -11.95
CA ALA A 231 -16.84 19.12 -11.21
C ALA A 231 -18.05 18.25 -10.90
N MET A 232 -18.46 18.24 -9.63
CA MET A 232 -19.60 17.44 -9.14
C MET A 232 -20.32 18.22 -8.04
N SER A 233 -21.63 18.09 -7.99
CA SER A 233 -22.43 18.46 -6.82
C SER A 233 -22.17 17.47 -5.67
N ASP A 234 -22.58 17.85 -4.47
CA ASP A 234 -22.45 17.00 -3.28
C ASP A 234 -23.17 15.65 -3.46
N GLN A 235 -24.37 15.67 -4.05
CA GLN A 235 -25.19 14.46 -4.27
C GLN A 235 -24.57 13.55 -5.35
N GLU A 236 -24.06 14.12 -6.44
CA GLU A 236 -23.37 13.35 -7.48
C GLU A 236 -22.11 12.69 -6.93
N ALA A 237 -21.33 13.42 -6.11
CA ALA A 237 -20.15 12.88 -5.47
C ALA A 237 -20.49 11.74 -4.50
N ALA A 238 -21.52 11.88 -3.67
CA ALA A 238 -21.98 10.84 -2.75
C ALA A 238 -22.45 9.58 -3.48
N ASN A 239 -23.27 9.74 -4.54
CA ASN A 239 -23.74 8.62 -5.36
C ASN A 239 -22.59 7.92 -6.10
N SER A 240 -21.67 8.70 -6.67
CA SER A 240 -20.48 8.16 -7.35
C SER A 240 -19.58 7.40 -6.37
N PHE A 241 -19.35 7.97 -5.17
CA PHE A 241 -18.61 7.31 -4.12
C PHE A 241 -19.20 5.95 -3.77
N ARG A 242 -20.51 5.91 -3.52
CA ARG A 242 -21.22 4.68 -3.18
C ARG A 242 -21.04 3.60 -4.25
N ALA A 243 -21.30 3.93 -5.52
CA ALA A 243 -21.18 2.97 -6.62
C ALA A 243 -19.74 2.45 -6.78
N LEU A 244 -18.73 3.33 -6.65
CA LEU A 244 -17.33 2.94 -6.72
C LEU A 244 -16.94 2.03 -5.54
N PHE A 245 -17.41 2.33 -4.34
CA PHE A 245 -17.13 1.54 -3.13
C PHE A 245 -17.77 0.15 -3.20
N GLU A 246 -19.05 0.06 -3.59
CA GLU A 246 -19.74 -1.21 -3.78
C GLU A 246 -19.00 -2.12 -4.79
N ASN A 247 -18.54 -1.55 -5.91
CA ASN A 247 -17.76 -2.28 -6.91
C ASN A 247 -16.38 -2.72 -6.39
N ALA A 248 -15.71 -1.87 -5.64
CA ALA A 248 -14.41 -2.20 -5.03
C ALA A 248 -14.55 -3.39 -4.08
N ILE A 249 -15.54 -3.35 -3.17
CA ILE A 249 -15.81 -4.46 -2.24
C ILE A 249 -16.15 -5.75 -3.01
N ALA A 250 -17.00 -5.66 -4.04
CA ALA A 250 -17.40 -6.82 -4.84
C ALA A 250 -16.22 -7.54 -5.50
N ARG A 251 -15.21 -6.77 -5.98
CA ARG A 251 -13.99 -7.31 -6.58
C ARG A 251 -13.06 -7.93 -5.53
N HIS A 252 -12.87 -7.26 -4.39
CA HIS A 252 -11.98 -7.71 -3.33
C HIS A 252 -12.51 -8.94 -2.58
N LEU A 253 -13.80 -9.25 -2.70
CA LEU A 253 -14.41 -10.48 -2.19
C LEU A 253 -14.19 -11.71 -3.10
N ARG A 254 -13.62 -11.55 -4.31
CA ARG A 254 -13.31 -12.68 -5.22
C ARG A 254 -12.19 -13.52 -4.62
N SER A 255 -12.51 -14.75 -4.22
CA SER A 255 -11.56 -15.67 -3.57
C SER A 255 -12.12 -17.07 -3.57
N ASP A 256 -11.26 -18.08 -3.74
CA ASP A 256 -11.61 -19.51 -3.60
C ASP A 256 -11.35 -20.01 -2.15
N VAL A 257 -10.90 -19.12 -1.26
CA VAL A 257 -10.66 -19.38 0.16
C VAL A 257 -11.46 -18.41 1.04
N PRO A 258 -11.69 -18.73 2.33
CA PRO A 258 -12.39 -17.85 3.25
C PRO A 258 -11.73 -16.47 3.39
N VAL A 259 -12.57 -15.42 3.38
CA VAL A 259 -12.19 -14.02 3.53
C VAL A 259 -12.59 -13.52 4.91
N GLY A 260 -11.64 -12.94 5.63
CA GLY A 260 -11.87 -12.24 6.90
C GLY A 260 -11.71 -10.74 6.77
N PHE A 261 -11.92 -10.02 7.87
CA PHE A 261 -11.94 -8.55 7.89
C PHE A 261 -11.24 -8.02 9.12
N CYS A 262 -10.40 -7.00 8.95
CA CYS A 262 -9.91 -6.19 10.05
C CYS A 262 -11.01 -5.22 10.48
N LEU A 263 -11.34 -5.20 11.78
CA LEU A 263 -12.39 -4.34 12.32
C LEU A 263 -11.88 -3.56 13.53
N SER A 264 -11.54 -2.29 13.33
CA SER A 264 -11.10 -1.38 14.39
C SER A 264 -12.26 -0.64 15.07
N GLY A 265 -13.48 -0.68 14.52
CA GLY A 265 -14.58 0.19 14.94
C GLY A 265 -14.52 1.60 14.33
N GLY A 266 -13.46 1.94 13.61
CA GLY A 266 -13.36 3.14 12.80
C GLY A 266 -14.30 3.11 11.59
N LEU A 267 -14.55 4.28 11.00
CA LEU A 267 -15.49 4.42 9.87
C LEU A 267 -15.14 3.54 8.68
N ASP A 268 -13.85 3.42 8.35
CA ASP A 268 -13.36 2.73 7.15
C ASP A 268 -13.56 1.22 7.25
N SER A 269 -13.05 0.62 8.33
CA SER A 269 -13.20 -0.83 8.58
C SER A 269 -14.66 -1.22 8.75
N SER A 270 -15.45 -0.38 9.45
CA SER A 270 -16.89 -0.60 9.62
C SER A 270 -17.62 -0.61 8.29
N ALA A 271 -17.34 0.34 7.40
CA ALA A 271 -17.93 0.40 6.08
C ALA A 271 -17.62 -0.83 5.22
N ILE A 272 -16.36 -1.31 5.25
CA ILE A 272 -15.96 -2.54 4.54
C ILE A 272 -16.78 -3.74 5.05
N VAL A 273 -16.85 -3.92 6.38
CA VAL A 273 -17.55 -5.05 7.00
C VAL A 273 -19.04 -5.01 6.68
N CYS A 274 -19.70 -3.85 6.83
CA CYS A 274 -21.13 -3.70 6.57
C CYS A 274 -21.45 -3.91 5.08
N GLU A 275 -20.70 -3.29 4.17
CA GLU A 275 -20.94 -3.46 2.73
C GLU A 275 -20.68 -4.89 2.26
N ALA A 276 -19.61 -5.53 2.74
CA ALA A 276 -19.34 -6.93 2.45
C ALA A 276 -20.49 -7.83 2.97
N ASN A 277 -20.99 -7.59 4.20
CA ASN A 277 -22.13 -8.32 4.76
C ASN A 277 -23.38 -8.17 3.90
N ARG A 278 -23.70 -6.94 3.47
CA ARG A 278 -24.83 -6.67 2.57
C ARG A 278 -24.71 -7.48 1.28
N GLN A 279 -23.53 -7.43 0.61
CA GLN A 279 -23.31 -8.13 -0.66
C GLN A 279 -23.35 -9.66 -0.52
N LEU A 280 -22.74 -10.23 0.54
CA LEU A 280 -22.77 -11.67 0.79
C LEU A 280 -24.19 -12.18 1.02
N ARG A 281 -25.01 -11.43 1.76
CA ARG A 281 -26.42 -11.76 1.98
C ARG A 281 -27.26 -11.69 0.71
N GLU A 282 -27.07 -10.66 -0.12
CA GLU A 282 -27.76 -10.52 -1.40
C GLU A 282 -27.45 -11.67 -2.36
N ARG A 283 -26.24 -12.20 -2.31
CA ARG A 283 -25.84 -13.40 -3.08
C ARG A 283 -26.35 -14.71 -2.48
N GLN A 284 -27.12 -14.66 -1.39
CA GLN A 284 -27.62 -15.83 -0.64
C GLN A 284 -26.49 -16.80 -0.22
N GLN A 285 -25.29 -16.30 -0.07
CA GLN A 285 -24.17 -17.08 0.44
C GLN A 285 -24.26 -17.13 1.96
N ALA A 286 -24.54 -18.30 2.50
CA ALA A 286 -24.49 -18.57 3.94
C ALA A 286 -23.02 -18.64 4.42
N VAL A 287 -22.26 -17.56 4.25
CA VAL A 287 -20.86 -17.48 4.63
C VAL A 287 -20.76 -16.82 6.01
N GLN A 288 -20.09 -17.49 6.95
CA GLN A 288 -19.67 -16.84 8.19
C GLN A 288 -18.65 -15.75 7.84
N GLN A 289 -18.93 -14.53 8.28
CA GLN A 289 -18.05 -13.39 8.09
C GLN A 289 -17.19 -13.20 9.34
N TYR A 290 -15.91 -13.54 9.25
CA TYR A 290 -14.98 -13.42 10.36
C TYR A 290 -14.39 -12.02 10.46
N THR A 291 -14.40 -11.44 11.66
CA THR A 291 -13.70 -10.18 11.94
C THR A 291 -12.65 -10.38 13.03
N VAL A 292 -11.53 -9.69 12.91
CA VAL A 292 -10.46 -9.66 13.92
C VAL A 292 -10.20 -8.22 14.31
N SER A 293 -10.19 -7.94 15.61
CA SER A 293 -10.04 -6.59 16.17
C SER A 293 -8.91 -6.58 17.20
N SER A 294 -8.04 -5.56 17.12
CA SER A 294 -7.12 -5.22 18.21
C SER A 294 -7.85 -4.34 19.22
N CYS A 295 -7.83 -4.74 20.49
CA CYS A 295 -8.51 -4.04 21.58
C CYS A 295 -7.53 -3.69 22.69
N PHE A 296 -7.82 -2.61 23.40
CA PHE A 296 -7.01 -2.15 24.53
C PHE A 296 -7.88 -2.02 25.78
N GLU A 297 -7.28 -2.27 26.94
CA GLU A 297 -7.97 -2.12 28.25
C GLU A 297 -8.09 -0.65 28.67
N ASP A 298 -7.21 0.22 28.15
CA ASP A 298 -7.25 1.64 28.42
C ASP A 298 -8.47 2.28 27.73
N SER A 299 -9.37 2.84 28.51
CA SER A 299 -10.62 3.46 28.05
C SER A 299 -10.43 4.58 27.02
N ARG A 300 -9.25 5.19 26.96
CA ARG A 300 -8.92 6.24 25.97
C ARG A 300 -8.77 5.69 24.56
N TYR A 301 -8.48 4.40 24.44
CA TYR A 301 -8.24 3.69 23.19
C TYR A 301 -9.20 2.50 23.01
N ASP A 302 -10.26 2.42 23.85
CA ASP A 302 -11.24 1.33 23.79
C ASP A 302 -12.28 1.57 22.71
N GLU A 303 -12.11 0.91 21.58
CA GLU A 303 -13.03 0.95 20.44
C GLU A 303 -14.09 -0.18 20.47
N ARG A 304 -14.09 -1.04 21.50
CA ARG A 304 -15.03 -2.18 21.62
C ARG A 304 -16.50 -1.80 21.49
N PRO A 305 -17.00 -0.66 22.01
CA PRO A 305 -18.40 -0.28 21.83
C PRO A 305 -18.76 -0.08 20.34
N PHE A 306 -17.86 0.52 19.55
CA PHE A 306 -18.07 0.73 18.10
C PHE A 306 -17.98 -0.59 17.34
N ILE A 307 -17.00 -1.45 17.68
CA ILE A 307 -16.89 -2.80 17.13
C ILE A 307 -18.19 -3.59 17.38
N GLN A 308 -18.71 -3.54 18.60
CA GLN A 308 -19.95 -4.24 18.97
C GLN A 308 -21.16 -3.74 18.17
N THR A 309 -21.26 -2.41 17.96
CA THR A 309 -22.32 -1.82 17.13
C THR A 309 -22.31 -2.41 15.71
N VAL A 310 -21.14 -2.56 15.10
CA VAL A 310 -21.00 -3.16 13.75
C VAL A 310 -21.38 -4.64 13.78
N VAL A 311 -20.90 -5.40 14.76
CA VAL A 311 -21.21 -6.82 14.90
C VAL A 311 -22.71 -7.05 15.07
N ASP A 312 -23.38 -6.25 15.89
CA ASP A 312 -24.84 -6.35 16.13
C ASP A 312 -25.66 -5.96 14.88
N SER A 313 -25.11 -5.07 14.03
CA SER A 313 -25.76 -4.63 12.79
C SER A 313 -25.59 -5.61 11.62
N CYS A 314 -24.60 -6.51 11.69
CA CYS A 314 -24.21 -7.41 10.61
C CYS A 314 -24.50 -8.88 10.96
N PRO A 315 -25.65 -9.45 10.60
CA PRO A 315 -25.99 -10.83 10.91
C PRO A 315 -24.97 -11.82 10.33
N GLY A 316 -24.58 -12.82 11.16
CA GLY A 316 -23.63 -13.86 10.76
C GLY A 316 -22.14 -13.47 10.92
N VAL A 317 -21.85 -12.30 11.48
CA VAL A 317 -20.48 -11.92 11.83
C VAL A 317 -19.99 -12.68 13.07
N VAL A 318 -18.80 -13.29 12.93
CA VAL A 318 -18.07 -13.95 14.02
C VAL A 318 -16.89 -13.07 14.39
N SER A 319 -16.96 -12.39 15.52
CA SER A 319 -15.95 -11.43 15.96
C SER A 319 -14.91 -12.06 16.90
N SER A 320 -13.64 -11.89 16.56
CA SER A 320 -12.49 -12.26 17.41
C SER A 320 -11.73 -11.01 17.85
N LYS A 321 -11.26 -11.00 19.10
CA LYS A 321 -10.53 -9.85 19.67
C LYS A 321 -9.14 -10.31 20.14
N VAL A 322 -8.15 -9.46 19.93
CA VAL A 322 -6.79 -9.62 20.49
C VAL A 322 -6.48 -8.45 21.40
N PHE A 323 -5.67 -8.69 22.44
CA PHE A 323 -5.28 -7.69 23.43
C PHE A 323 -3.74 -7.62 23.48
N PRO A 324 -3.08 -6.85 22.58
CA PRO A 324 -1.63 -6.74 22.55
C PRO A 324 -1.09 -6.14 23.84
N ARG A 325 -0.08 -6.78 24.44
CA ARG A 325 0.58 -6.34 25.68
C ARG A 325 2.00 -5.88 25.37
N MET A 326 2.46 -4.82 26.03
CA MET A 326 3.81 -4.29 25.81
C MET A 326 4.92 -5.30 26.16
N ASP A 327 4.68 -6.16 27.15
CA ASP A 327 5.63 -7.22 27.52
C ASP A 327 5.83 -8.22 26.37
N ASP A 328 4.76 -8.51 25.62
CA ASP A 328 4.81 -9.41 24.46
C ASP A 328 5.57 -8.77 23.28
N LEU A 329 5.47 -7.43 23.11
CA LEU A 329 6.24 -6.71 22.10
C LEU A 329 7.75 -6.92 22.26
N LEU A 330 8.26 -6.77 23.48
CA LEU A 330 9.70 -6.93 23.75
C LEU A 330 10.19 -8.33 23.45
N SER A 331 9.37 -9.35 23.74
CA SER A 331 9.72 -10.75 23.47
C SER A 331 9.76 -11.09 22.00
N CYS A 332 8.90 -10.48 21.16
CA CYS A 332 8.83 -10.75 19.72
C CYS A 332 9.52 -9.67 18.85
N LEU A 333 10.18 -8.67 19.46
CA LEU A 333 10.76 -7.54 18.73
C LEU A 333 11.77 -7.98 17.66
N ARG A 334 12.59 -8.99 17.95
CA ARG A 334 13.57 -9.53 16.99
C ARG A 334 12.86 -10.11 15.76
N ASP A 335 11.80 -10.90 15.96
CA ASP A 335 11.05 -11.53 14.89
C ASP A 335 10.30 -10.48 14.06
N LEU A 336 9.72 -9.46 14.71
CA LEU A 336 9.09 -8.34 14.04
C LEU A 336 10.08 -7.61 13.11
N VAL A 337 11.26 -7.23 13.64
CA VAL A 337 12.29 -6.53 12.84
C VAL A 337 12.78 -7.42 11.70
N TRP A 338 12.90 -8.72 11.93
CA TRP A 338 13.30 -9.67 10.88
C TRP A 338 12.26 -9.74 9.75
N HIS A 339 10.97 -9.76 10.08
CA HIS A 339 9.91 -9.74 9.06
C HIS A 339 9.82 -8.40 8.34
N MET A 340 10.04 -7.28 9.04
CA MET A 340 10.00 -5.93 8.45
C MET A 340 11.17 -5.65 7.52
N ASP A 341 12.30 -6.35 7.61
CA ASP A 341 13.61 -6.04 7.00
C ASP A 341 14.25 -4.74 7.51
N GLU A 342 13.45 -3.76 7.89
CA GLU A 342 13.84 -2.42 8.33
C GLU A 342 13.18 -2.08 9.67
N PRO A 343 13.71 -1.13 10.45
CA PRO A 343 13.09 -0.72 11.70
C PRO A 343 11.73 -0.03 11.44
N PHE A 344 10.91 0.06 12.47
CA PHE A 344 9.61 0.72 12.43
C PHE A 344 9.48 1.79 13.52
N SER A 345 8.61 2.77 13.29
CA SER A 345 8.49 3.96 14.14
C SER A 345 7.31 3.92 15.13
N SER A 346 6.43 2.91 15.05
CA SER A 346 5.18 2.86 15.84
C SER A 346 4.90 1.48 16.44
N THR A 347 4.40 1.45 17.67
CA THR A 347 3.93 0.23 18.33
C THR A 347 2.60 -0.30 17.77
N SER A 348 1.90 0.48 16.95
CA SER A 348 0.69 0.04 16.24
C SER A 348 0.96 -1.14 15.30
N ILE A 349 2.20 -1.25 14.79
CA ILE A 349 2.66 -2.35 13.95
C ILE A 349 2.59 -3.69 14.68
N PHE A 350 2.95 -3.71 15.97
CA PHE A 350 2.78 -4.90 16.80
C PHE A 350 1.30 -5.27 16.98
N ALA A 351 0.43 -4.29 17.17
CA ALA A 351 -1.01 -4.55 17.29
C ALA A 351 -1.58 -5.19 16.01
N GLN A 352 -1.16 -4.70 14.83
CA GLN A 352 -1.52 -5.27 13.54
C GLN A 352 -0.95 -6.69 13.35
N HIS A 353 0.29 -6.93 13.75
CA HIS A 353 0.92 -8.26 13.75
C HIS A 353 0.07 -9.28 14.53
N GLU A 354 -0.44 -8.92 15.72
CA GLU A 354 -1.29 -9.78 16.52
C GLU A 354 -2.66 -10.04 15.86
N VAL A 355 -3.21 -9.08 15.12
CA VAL A 355 -4.42 -9.27 14.30
C VAL A 355 -4.20 -10.34 13.24
N PHE A 356 -3.10 -10.27 12.47
CA PHE A 356 -2.81 -11.27 11.43
C PHE A 356 -2.42 -12.64 12.02
N ARG A 357 -1.73 -12.67 13.16
CA ARG A 357 -1.48 -13.91 13.91
C ARG A 357 -2.80 -14.61 14.28
N LYS A 358 -3.77 -13.82 14.76
CA LYS A 358 -5.11 -14.35 15.10
C LYS A 358 -5.85 -14.80 13.84
N ALA A 359 -5.82 -14.04 12.75
CA ALA A 359 -6.44 -14.43 11.49
C ALA A 359 -5.91 -15.78 10.99
N HIS A 360 -4.59 -15.97 11.01
CA HIS A 360 -3.96 -17.25 10.66
C HIS A 360 -4.48 -18.40 11.56
N SER A 361 -4.58 -18.18 12.88
CA SER A 361 -5.09 -19.19 13.84
C SER A 361 -6.55 -19.58 13.59
N LEU A 362 -7.32 -18.76 12.90
CA LEU A 362 -8.69 -19.01 12.46
C LEU A 362 -8.75 -19.68 11.07
N GLY A 363 -7.60 -19.97 10.44
CA GLY A 363 -7.53 -20.55 9.10
C GLY A 363 -7.86 -19.57 7.97
N LEU A 364 -7.84 -18.27 8.24
CA LEU A 364 -8.09 -17.23 7.23
C LEU A 364 -6.83 -16.98 6.40
N LYS A 365 -6.94 -17.06 5.09
CA LYS A 365 -5.86 -16.76 4.15
C LYS A 365 -5.96 -15.37 3.53
N VAL A 366 -7.12 -14.72 3.62
CA VAL A 366 -7.38 -13.37 3.06
C VAL A 366 -8.04 -12.52 4.12
N MET A 367 -7.58 -11.27 4.27
CA MET A 367 -8.17 -10.25 5.15
C MET A 367 -8.36 -8.94 4.38
N LEU A 368 -9.54 -8.32 4.50
CA LEU A 368 -9.80 -6.96 4.01
C LEU A 368 -9.50 -5.95 5.09
N ASP A 369 -8.77 -4.89 4.75
CA ASP A 369 -8.39 -3.81 5.66
C ASP A 369 -8.73 -2.42 5.08
N GLY A 370 -8.83 -1.41 5.95
CA GLY A 370 -9.25 -0.05 5.66
C GLY A 370 -8.15 0.91 5.20
N GLN A 371 -6.94 0.43 4.91
CA GLN A 371 -5.83 1.29 4.50
C GLN A 371 -6.12 2.05 3.20
N GLY A 372 -5.58 3.26 3.10
CA GLY A 372 -5.76 4.13 1.93
C GLY A 372 -6.98 5.05 1.99
N ALA A 373 -7.89 4.86 2.95
CA ALA A 373 -9.09 5.70 3.09
C ALA A 373 -8.75 7.10 3.58
N ASP A 374 -7.98 7.23 4.66
CA ASP A 374 -7.62 8.51 5.28
C ASP A 374 -6.84 9.42 4.33
N GLU A 375 -5.92 8.85 3.56
CA GLU A 375 -5.05 9.55 2.63
C GLU A 375 -5.85 10.20 1.49
N GLN A 376 -6.81 9.47 0.93
CA GLN A 376 -7.60 9.92 -0.22
C GLN A 376 -8.79 10.78 0.17
N LEU A 377 -9.43 10.46 1.31
CA LEU A 377 -10.68 11.07 1.76
C LEU A 377 -10.47 12.19 2.77
N ALA A 378 -9.21 12.61 2.95
CA ALA A 378 -8.83 13.67 3.88
C ALA A 378 -9.23 13.36 5.35
N GLY A 379 -8.88 12.17 5.83
CA GLY A 379 -9.24 11.72 7.19
C GLY A 379 -8.45 12.39 8.30
N TYR A 380 -7.22 12.83 8.04
CA TYR A 380 -6.34 13.43 9.05
C TYR A 380 -6.62 14.90 9.31
N THR A 381 -6.34 15.35 10.52
CA THR A 381 -6.55 16.75 10.96
C THR A 381 -5.80 17.78 10.11
N ASP A 382 -4.63 17.42 9.56
CA ASP A 382 -3.82 18.31 8.73
C ASP A 382 -4.50 18.71 7.42
N PHE A 383 -5.44 17.90 6.93
CA PHE A 383 -6.23 18.25 5.75
C PHE A 383 -7.16 19.45 6.00
N TYR A 384 -7.61 19.67 7.26
CA TYR A 384 -8.36 20.89 7.59
C TYR A 384 -7.50 22.15 7.51
N LYS A 385 -6.23 22.08 7.97
CA LYS A 385 -5.30 23.18 7.79
C LYS A 385 -5.10 23.49 6.31
N LEU A 386 -4.95 22.44 5.48
CA LEU A 386 -4.85 22.58 4.04
C LEU A 386 -6.09 23.24 3.43
N LEU A 387 -7.32 22.83 3.84
CA LEU A 387 -8.56 23.44 3.38
C LEU A 387 -8.61 24.93 3.74
N PHE A 388 -8.25 25.30 4.96
CA PHE A 388 -8.28 26.69 5.40
C PHE A 388 -7.25 27.54 4.65
N VAL A 389 -6.03 27.03 4.44
CA VAL A 389 -5.01 27.69 3.60
C VAL A 389 -5.53 27.89 2.18
N TRP A 390 -6.14 26.86 1.60
CA TRP A 390 -6.68 26.92 0.24
C TRP A 390 -7.82 27.93 0.12
N LEU A 391 -8.82 27.88 1.02
CA LEU A 391 -9.95 28.82 1.05
C LEU A 391 -9.49 30.27 1.24
N PHE A 392 -8.52 30.51 2.15
CA PHE A 392 -7.91 31.82 2.37
C PHE A 392 -7.27 32.37 1.12
N ARG A 393 -6.44 31.61 0.45
CA ARG A 393 -5.69 32.04 -0.76
C ARG A 393 -6.58 32.32 -1.98
N HIS A 394 -7.72 31.63 -2.08
CA HIS A 394 -8.66 31.81 -3.18
C HIS A 394 -9.81 32.77 -2.85
N GLY A 395 -9.77 33.50 -1.72
CA GLY A 395 -10.75 34.51 -1.36
C GLY A 395 -12.14 33.96 -0.98
N HIS A 396 -12.25 32.66 -0.65
CA HIS A 396 -13.53 32.03 -0.27
C HIS A 396 -13.88 32.29 1.21
N TRP A 397 -13.94 33.58 1.59
CA TRP A 397 -14.06 34.03 3.00
C TRP A 397 -15.31 33.53 3.71
N ALA A 398 -16.47 33.56 3.05
CA ALA A 398 -17.73 33.09 3.65
C ALA A 398 -17.67 31.59 3.98
N ARG A 399 -17.11 30.78 3.08
CA ARG A 399 -16.92 29.35 3.28
C ARG A 399 -15.86 29.09 4.36
N LEU A 400 -14.75 29.82 4.34
CA LEU A 400 -13.70 29.71 5.38
C LEU A 400 -14.28 29.94 6.78
N ARG A 401 -15.08 31.00 6.96
CA ARG A 401 -15.73 31.28 8.25
C ARG A 401 -16.67 30.16 8.68
N ARG A 402 -17.48 29.64 7.75
CA ARG A 402 -18.41 28.54 8.03
C ARG A 402 -17.66 27.28 8.46
N GLU A 403 -16.64 26.87 7.71
CA GLU A 403 -15.87 25.65 7.99
C GLU A 403 -15.07 25.77 9.30
N LEU A 404 -14.49 26.95 9.59
CA LEU A 404 -13.81 27.20 10.87
C LEU A 404 -14.77 27.05 12.05
N ASN A 405 -15.96 27.67 11.96
CA ASN A 405 -16.96 27.56 13.02
C ASN A 405 -17.42 26.12 13.24
N ALA A 406 -17.65 25.36 12.16
CA ALA A 406 -18.03 23.96 12.23
C ALA A 406 -16.91 23.09 12.82
N TYR A 407 -15.67 23.32 12.40
CA TYR A 407 -14.49 22.62 12.88
C TYR A 407 -14.28 22.77 14.39
N PHE A 408 -14.34 24.01 14.90
CA PHE A 408 -14.14 24.26 16.34
C PHE A 408 -15.32 23.78 17.19
N ARG A 409 -16.56 23.86 16.66
CA ARG A 409 -17.75 23.36 17.35
C ARG A 409 -17.67 21.85 17.61
N LEU A 410 -17.21 21.08 16.63
CA LEU A 410 -17.13 19.62 16.75
C LEU A 410 -15.98 19.14 17.64
N ARG A 411 -14.93 19.95 17.82
CA ARG A 411 -13.74 19.54 18.58
C ARG A 411 -13.68 20.02 20.01
N SER A 412 -14.75 20.64 20.51
CA SER A 412 -14.88 21.09 21.92
C SER A 412 -13.64 21.80 22.49
N THR A 413 -12.81 22.40 21.65
CA THR A 413 -11.62 23.15 22.11
C THR A 413 -12.10 24.49 22.65
N ASN A 414 -12.52 24.50 23.91
CA ASN A 414 -12.99 25.70 24.62
C ASN A 414 -11.86 26.72 24.89
N GLU A 415 -10.63 26.42 24.57
CA GLU A 415 -9.52 27.34 24.75
C GLU A 415 -9.37 28.25 23.52
N MET A 416 -9.86 29.47 23.64
CA MET A 416 -9.74 30.51 22.63
C MET A 416 -8.27 30.74 22.20
N GLN A 417 -7.31 30.58 23.11
CA GLN A 417 -5.87 30.65 22.82
C GLN A 417 -5.41 29.54 21.85
N SER A 418 -5.93 28.33 21.99
CA SER A 418 -5.64 27.20 21.11
C SER A 418 -6.16 27.45 19.69
N GLN A 419 -7.35 28.04 19.56
CA GLN A 419 -7.95 28.40 18.27
C GLN A 419 -7.15 29.49 17.55
N TRP A 420 -6.74 30.55 18.26
CA TRP A 420 -5.92 31.62 17.69
C TRP A 420 -4.54 31.14 17.28
N ARG A 421 -3.91 30.29 18.08
CA ARG A 421 -2.63 29.66 17.72
C ARG A 421 -2.74 28.80 16.45
N PHE A 422 -3.79 28.01 16.35
CA PHE A 422 -4.07 27.19 15.17
C PHE A 422 -4.25 28.06 13.90
N LEU A 423 -5.03 29.13 14.01
CA LEU A 423 -5.24 30.09 12.91
C LEU A 423 -3.95 30.81 12.53
N ALA A 424 -3.19 31.28 13.51
CA ALA A 424 -1.92 31.96 13.25
C ALA A 424 -0.93 31.07 12.49
N VAL A 425 -0.77 29.81 12.91
CA VAL A 425 0.07 28.84 12.21
C VAL A 425 -0.44 28.58 10.79
N THR A 426 -1.77 28.43 10.62
CA THR A 426 -2.39 28.21 9.31
C THR A 426 -2.15 29.39 8.36
N ILE A 427 -2.32 30.62 8.85
CA ILE A 427 -2.06 31.84 8.06
C ILE A 427 -0.56 31.97 7.73
N GLN A 428 0.30 31.67 8.70
CA GLN A 428 1.75 31.67 8.47
C GLN A 428 2.13 30.68 7.37
N GLU A 429 1.63 29.44 7.40
CA GLU A 429 1.86 28.44 6.35
C GLU A 429 1.30 28.91 4.99
N ALA A 430 0.16 29.62 4.97
CA ALA A 430 -0.43 30.17 3.76
C ALA A 430 0.41 31.28 3.09
N LEU A 431 1.04 32.13 3.89
CA LEU A 431 1.72 33.34 3.43
C LEU A 431 3.21 33.13 3.15
N LEU A 432 3.88 32.24 3.90
CA LEU A 432 5.32 32.03 3.76
C LEU A 432 5.69 31.41 2.40
N PRO A 433 6.62 32.01 1.64
CA PRO A 433 7.19 31.40 0.44
C PRO A 433 7.89 30.06 0.77
N LEU A 434 7.94 29.12 -0.19
CA LEU A 434 8.55 27.79 0.02
C LEU A 434 10.01 27.86 0.47
N TRP A 435 10.79 28.82 -0.05
CA TRP A 435 12.19 29.00 0.35
C TRP A 435 12.33 29.43 1.82
N MET A 436 11.37 30.24 2.32
CA MET A 436 11.33 30.61 3.75
C MET A 436 10.90 29.41 4.60
N GLN A 437 9.89 28.64 4.16
CA GLN A 437 9.48 27.41 4.87
C GLN A 437 10.67 26.43 4.97
N LYS A 438 11.45 26.24 3.87
CA LYS A 438 12.68 25.44 3.89
C LYS A 438 13.69 25.97 4.93
N ARG A 439 13.90 27.28 4.99
CA ARG A 439 14.83 27.90 5.93
C ARG A 439 14.37 27.74 7.38
N VAL A 440 13.09 27.99 7.66
CA VAL A 440 12.50 27.80 8.99
C VAL A 440 12.61 26.35 9.44
N PHE A 441 12.30 25.40 8.56
CA PHE A 441 12.42 23.96 8.85
C PHE A 441 13.86 23.57 9.14
N ARG A 442 14.83 24.02 8.34
CA ARG A 442 16.27 23.80 8.63
C ARG A 442 16.69 24.36 9.98
N CYS A 443 16.26 25.57 10.32
CA CYS A 443 16.56 26.18 11.63
C CYS A 443 15.93 25.36 12.77
N TYR A 444 14.67 24.92 12.61
CA TYR A 444 14.00 24.06 13.57
C TYR A 444 14.75 22.74 13.76
N GLN A 445 15.11 22.06 12.68
CA GLN A 445 15.85 20.81 12.74
C GLN A 445 17.24 21.00 13.39
N LYS A 446 17.94 22.10 13.13
CA LYS A 446 19.23 22.41 13.77
C LYS A 446 19.11 22.58 15.28
N ASN A 447 17.98 23.02 15.79
CA ASN A 447 17.73 23.29 17.20
C ASN A 447 16.84 22.22 17.88
N SER A 448 16.53 21.12 17.18
CA SER A 448 15.68 20.06 17.74
C SER A 448 16.40 19.30 18.86
N PRO A 449 15.67 18.77 19.87
CA PRO A 449 16.27 17.99 20.95
C PRO A 449 17.06 16.77 20.46
N GLN A 450 16.69 16.19 19.34
CA GLN A 450 17.37 15.05 18.72
C GLN A 450 18.81 15.38 18.32
N ARG A 451 19.12 16.66 18.07
CA ARG A 451 20.49 17.09 17.74
C ARG A 451 21.51 16.88 18.86
N ARG A 452 21.08 16.59 20.06
CA ARG A 452 22.01 16.27 21.17
C ARG A 452 22.71 14.93 20.96
N TRP A 453 22.11 14.02 20.19
CA TRP A 453 22.62 12.67 19.93
C TRP A 453 22.67 12.28 18.45
N LEU A 454 21.99 13.03 17.56
CA LEU A 454 21.94 12.76 16.13
C LEU A 454 22.58 13.91 15.32
N HIS A 455 23.64 13.62 14.61
CA HIS A 455 24.25 14.53 13.64
C HIS A 455 23.73 14.18 12.24
N LEU A 456 23.03 15.13 11.59
CA LEU A 456 22.55 14.93 10.24
C LEU A 456 23.59 15.42 9.23
N SER A 457 23.91 14.59 8.25
CA SER A 457 24.67 14.98 7.07
C SER A 457 23.90 16.03 6.24
N ASP A 458 24.61 16.78 5.41
CA ASP A 458 23.94 17.74 4.51
C ASP A 458 22.97 17.04 3.55
N LYS A 459 23.31 15.83 3.09
CA LYS A 459 22.45 15.01 2.24
C LYS A 459 21.14 14.63 2.95
N ALA A 460 21.20 14.15 4.19
CA ALA A 460 20.01 13.83 4.99
C ALA A 460 19.17 15.06 5.27
N MET A 461 19.79 16.21 5.61
CA MET A 461 19.08 17.47 5.82
C MET A 461 18.38 17.96 4.56
N ASP A 462 19.02 17.86 3.39
CA ASP A 462 18.39 18.25 2.12
C ASP A 462 17.24 17.33 1.77
N THR A 463 17.38 16.03 1.99
CA THR A 463 16.32 15.03 1.79
C THR A 463 15.14 15.30 2.69
N LEU A 464 15.34 15.52 4.00
CA LEU A 464 14.28 15.89 4.95
C LEU A 464 13.54 17.15 4.51
N CYS A 465 14.29 18.18 4.09
CA CYS A 465 13.70 19.41 3.60
C CYS A 465 12.87 19.19 2.33
N ALA A 466 13.38 18.40 1.37
CA ALA A 466 12.67 18.08 0.13
C ALA A 466 11.38 17.29 0.41
N THR A 467 11.45 16.26 1.24
CA THR A 467 10.30 15.46 1.67
C THR A 467 9.25 16.32 2.37
N LYS A 468 9.65 17.15 3.33
CA LYS A 468 8.73 18.06 4.03
C LYS A 468 8.05 19.06 3.10
N LEU A 469 8.76 19.56 2.07
CA LEU A 469 8.19 20.48 1.10
C LEU A 469 7.14 19.84 0.18
N ARG A 470 7.16 18.53 -0.01
CA ARG A 470 6.09 17.80 -0.71
C ARG A 470 4.76 17.92 0.02
N PHE A 471 4.78 18.03 1.35
CA PHE A 471 3.61 18.30 2.20
C PHE A 471 3.29 19.80 2.36
N ALA A 472 3.82 20.67 1.49
CA ALA A 472 3.48 22.09 1.55
C ALA A 472 2.00 22.31 1.24
N LYS A 473 1.26 22.91 2.18
CA LYS A 473 -0.20 23.08 2.15
C LYS A 473 -0.65 24.19 1.20
N ARG A 474 -0.46 23.98 -0.10
CA ARG A 474 -0.80 24.97 -1.13
C ARG A 474 -1.87 24.50 -2.10
N ASP A 475 -1.72 23.29 -2.60
CA ASP A 475 -2.67 22.65 -3.50
C ASP A 475 -3.13 21.32 -2.89
N PRO A 476 -4.45 21.10 -2.74
CA PRO A 476 -4.99 19.89 -2.15
C PRO A 476 -4.62 18.60 -2.88
N ARG A 477 -4.56 18.62 -4.20
CA ARG A 477 -4.25 17.42 -4.99
C ARG A 477 -2.78 17.01 -4.82
N THR A 478 -1.87 17.99 -4.89
CA THR A 478 -0.44 17.75 -4.64
C THR A 478 -0.20 17.22 -3.23
N PHE A 479 -0.93 17.74 -2.24
CA PHE A 479 -0.82 17.30 -0.85
C PHE A 479 -1.31 15.84 -0.67
N ILE A 480 -2.49 15.50 -1.24
CA ILE A 480 -3.02 14.12 -1.24
C ILE A 480 -2.04 13.19 -1.95
N SER A 481 -1.56 13.57 -3.14
CA SER A 481 -0.57 12.77 -3.89
C SER A 481 0.70 12.53 -3.09
N ALA A 482 1.20 13.53 -2.35
CA ALA A 482 2.36 13.36 -1.47
C ALA A 482 2.09 12.40 -0.30
N PHE A 483 0.88 12.44 0.29
CA PHE A 483 0.48 11.49 1.32
C PHE A 483 0.40 10.06 0.80
N MET A 484 -0.15 9.87 -0.40
CA MET A 484 -0.23 8.57 -1.05
C MET A 484 1.16 8.01 -1.40
N ASP A 485 2.08 8.87 -1.79
CA ASP A 485 3.42 8.46 -2.25
C ASP A 485 4.46 8.32 -1.11
N ILE A 486 4.20 8.86 0.08
CA ILE A 486 5.15 8.82 1.21
C ILE A 486 4.51 8.13 2.42
N GLY A 487 3.43 8.69 2.98
CA GLY A 487 2.84 8.16 4.21
C GLY A 487 2.15 6.82 4.03
N MET A 488 1.39 6.67 2.94
CA MET A 488 0.66 5.43 2.67
C MET A 488 1.59 4.27 2.29
N THR A 489 2.67 4.53 1.55
CA THR A 489 3.64 3.48 1.16
C THR A 489 4.27 2.80 2.38
N GLU A 490 4.58 3.56 3.43
CA GLU A 490 5.08 3.03 4.69
C GLU A 490 4.03 2.14 5.40
N LEU A 491 2.76 2.56 5.43
CA LEU A 491 1.68 1.77 6.02
C LEU A 491 1.45 0.46 5.25
N LEU A 492 1.50 0.50 3.92
CA LEU A 492 1.38 -0.68 3.06
C LEU A 492 2.56 -1.64 3.21
N HIS A 493 3.77 -1.12 3.42
CA HIS A 493 4.94 -1.93 3.75
C HIS A 493 4.68 -2.74 5.03
N TYR A 494 4.29 -2.08 6.12
CA TYR A 494 4.02 -2.74 7.39
C TYR A 494 2.88 -3.75 7.30
N GLU A 495 1.84 -3.45 6.54
CA GLU A 495 0.70 -4.34 6.34
C GLU A 495 1.10 -5.60 5.56
N ASP A 496 1.84 -5.46 4.45
CA ASP A 496 2.34 -6.62 3.70
C ASP A 496 3.24 -7.50 4.57
N ARG A 497 4.15 -6.90 5.35
CA ARG A 497 5.08 -7.65 6.20
C ARG A 497 4.36 -8.37 7.34
N ASN A 498 3.46 -7.69 8.06
CA ASN A 498 2.69 -8.27 9.15
C ASN A 498 1.78 -9.41 8.67
N SER A 499 1.07 -9.19 7.57
CA SER A 499 0.15 -10.19 7.03
C SER A 499 0.90 -11.41 6.51
N MET A 500 2.00 -11.18 5.79
CA MET A 500 2.78 -12.26 5.21
C MET A 500 3.60 -13.05 6.22
N ALA A 501 3.98 -12.47 7.36
CA ALA A 501 4.58 -13.21 8.46
C ALA A 501 3.74 -14.44 8.87
N PHE A 502 2.44 -14.39 8.61
CA PHE A 502 1.47 -15.45 8.93
C PHE A 502 0.80 -16.08 7.70
N SER A 503 1.36 -15.91 6.51
CA SER A 503 0.77 -16.44 5.26
C SER A 503 -0.69 -15.97 5.06
N VAL A 504 -0.97 -14.71 5.35
CA VAL A 504 -2.29 -14.06 5.14
C VAL A 504 -2.15 -12.97 4.09
N GLU A 505 -3.07 -12.92 3.13
CA GLU A 505 -3.15 -11.84 2.15
C GLU A 505 -3.97 -10.68 2.70
N ALA A 506 -3.36 -9.51 2.86
CA ALA A 506 -4.08 -8.27 3.10
C ALA A 506 -4.55 -7.66 1.78
N ARG A 507 -5.83 -7.29 1.71
CA ARG A 507 -6.50 -6.58 0.61
C ARG A 507 -7.02 -5.24 1.09
N VAL A 508 -6.85 -4.21 0.26
CA VAL A 508 -7.13 -2.81 0.62
C VAL A 508 -8.13 -2.18 -0.37
N PRO A 509 -9.45 -2.38 -0.18
CA PRO A 509 -10.49 -1.96 -1.13
C PRO A 509 -10.49 -0.48 -1.47
N PHE A 510 -10.04 0.39 -0.56
CA PHE A 510 -9.90 1.81 -0.83
C PHE A 510 -8.80 2.13 -1.86
N LEU A 511 -7.92 1.18 -2.17
CA LEU A 511 -6.91 1.29 -3.21
C LEU A 511 -7.27 0.53 -4.50
N ASP A 512 -8.53 0.08 -4.66
CA ASP A 512 -9.06 -0.33 -5.96
C ASP A 512 -8.82 0.79 -6.99
N ALA A 513 -8.32 0.44 -8.17
CA ALA A 513 -7.89 1.43 -9.15
C ALA A 513 -9.04 2.37 -9.58
N ASP A 514 -10.21 1.81 -9.89
CA ASP A 514 -11.37 2.61 -10.34
C ASP A 514 -11.90 3.48 -9.20
N PHE A 515 -11.92 2.94 -7.96
CA PHE A 515 -12.32 3.69 -6.77
C PHE A 515 -11.39 4.88 -6.54
N MET A 516 -10.09 4.63 -6.51
CA MET A 516 -9.10 5.68 -6.26
C MET A 516 -9.13 6.75 -7.35
N GLU A 517 -9.13 6.37 -8.63
CA GLU A 517 -9.18 7.32 -9.74
C GLU A 517 -10.45 8.18 -9.68
N GLY A 518 -11.59 7.56 -9.38
CA GLY A 518 -12.86 8.25 -9.20
C GLY A 518 -12.84 9.23 -8.02
N VAL A 519 -12.37 8.79 -6.86
CA VAL A 519 -12.26 9.63 -5.64
C VAL A 519 -11.24 10.74 -5.81
N PHE A 520 -10.10 10.48 -6.45
CA PHE A 520 -9.08 11.51 -6.70
C PHE A 520 -9.58 12.59 -7.68
N ALA A 521 -10.43 12.22 -8.62
CA ALA A 521 -11.08 13.17 -9.53
C ALA A 521 -12.11 14.09 -8.85
N MET A 522 -12.66 13.69 -7.69
CA MET A 522 -13.67 14.48 -6.98
C MET A 522 -13.10 15.80 -6.43
N PRO A 523 -13.93 16.87 -6.34
CA PRO A 523 -13.52 18.12 -5.72
C PRO A 523 -13.04 17.90 -4.28
N PHE A 524 -11.96 18.55 -3.89
CA PHE A 524 -11.46 18.46 -2.50
C PHE A 524 -12.52 18.86 -1.47
N THR A 525 -13.39 19.77 -1.85
CA THR A 525 -14.44 20.33 -1.00
C THR A 525 -15.56 19.35 -0.61
N VAL A 526 -15.69 18.21 -1.29
CA VAL A 526 -16.62 17.13 -0.89
C VAL A 526 -15.96 16.12 0.04
N LYS A 527 -14.63 16.17 0.23
CA LYS A 527 -13.90 15.33 1.17
C LYS A 527 -13.96 15.89 2.59
N LEU A 528 -13.94 17.24 2.71
CA LEU A 528 -14.01 17.98 3.97
C LEU A 528 -15.16 18.99 3.92
N LYS A 529 -16.13 18.83 4.80
CA LYS A 529 -17.30 19.70 4.84
C LYS A 529 -17.95 19.71 6.23
N ASP A 530 -18.44 20.90 6.64
CA ASP A 530 -19.19 21.12 7.88
C ASP A 530 -18.45 20.59 9.13
N GLY A 531 -17.13 20.75 9.15
CA GLY A 531 -16.25 20.30 10.22
C GLY A 531 -15.97 18.79 10.25
N LYS A 532 -16.52 18.00 9.31
CA LYS A 532 -16.37 16.55 9.23
C LYS A 532 -15.35 16.14 8.17
N THR A 533 -14.44 15.24 8.53
CA THR A 533 -13.56 14.53 7.59
C THR A 533 -14.34 13.43 6.88
N LYS A 534 -13.83 12.97 5.71
CA LYS A 534 -14.45 11.89 4.91
C LYS A 534 -15.94 12.17 4.61
N TRP A 535 -16.30 13.43 4.36
CA TRP A 535 -17.71 13.81 4.24
C TRP A 535 -18.43 13.04 3.12
N VAL A 536 -17.80 12.88 1.95
CA VAL A 536 -18.40 12.15 0.82
C VAL A 536 -18.67 10.68 1.16
N MET A 537 -17.81 10.04 1.94
CA MET A 537 -18.01 8.68 2.43
C MET A 537 -19.20 8.62 3.40
N ARG A 538 -19.26 9.53 4.38
CA ARG A 538 -20.38 9.60 5.35
C ARG A 538 -21.71 9.83 4.65
N SER A 539 -21.73 10.69 3.63
CA SER A 539 -22.95 10.98 2.86
C SER A 539 -23.32 9.84 1.91
N GLY A 540 -22.33 9.25 1.23
CA GLY A 540 -22.56 8.15 0.28
C GLY A 540 -22.99 6.85 0.95
N LEU A 541 -22.57 6.62 2.21
CA LEU A 541 -22.84 5.40 2.97
C LEU A 541 -23.84 5.62 4.13
N GLU A 542 -24.61 6.71 4.14
CA GLU A 542 -25.54 7.04 5.24
C GLU A 542 -26.59 5.95 5.48
N GLN A 543 -26.88 5.13 4.49
CA GLN A 543 -27.87 4.03 4.56
C GLN A 543 -27.23 2.66 4.84
N LEU A 544 -25.92 2.59 4.95
CA LEU A 544 -25.18 1.37 5.24
C LEU A 544 -25.13 1.13 6.75
#